data_93309ef601d557c7ca2bb258aa160edb
#
_entry.id   93309ef601d557c7ca2bb258aa160edb
#
_cell.length_a   1.000
_cell.length_b   1.000
_cell.length_c   1.000
_cell.angle_alpha   90.00
_cell.angle_beta   90.00
_cell.angle_gamma   90.00
#
_symmetry.space_group_name_H-M   'P 1'
#
loop_
_entity.id
_entity.type
_entity.pdbx_description
1 polymer ?
#
loop_
_entity_poly.entity_id
_entity_poly.type
_entity_poly.pdbx_seq_one_letter_code
_entity_poly.pdbx_strand_id
1 'polypeptide(L)' 'MKKGKSNYNLTFNSDRIIVIDDGHVIAEGTHDELINDNEFYKNLYHNELK' A
#
# COMPACT_ATOMS: atom_id res chain seq x y z
N MET A 1 18.62 -9.73 6.58
CA MET A 1 18.32 -9.35 6.76
C MET A 1 17.50 -8.74 6.59
N LYS A 2 17.11 -8.44 6.71
CA LYS A 2 16.48 -7.85 6.83
C LYS A 2 16.01 -7.06 6.65
N LYS A 3 15.75 -6.75 6.47
CA LYS A 3 15.33 -6.05 6.40
C LYS A 3 14.60 -5.36 6.62
N GLY A 4 14.76 -5.31 6.74
CA GLY A 4 14.35 -4.19 7.42
C GLY A 4 13.08 -3.59 6.92
N LYS A 5 13.13 -2.47 6.38
CA LYS A 5 11.94 -1.80 5.89
C LYS A 5 11.86 -1.80 4.39
N SER A 6 10.63 -1.81 3.89
CA SER A 6 10.40 -1.78 2.45
C SER A 6 10.51 -0.36 1.91
N ASN A 7 10.80 -0.25 0.64
CA ASN A 7 10.84 1.03 -0.06
C ASN A 7 9.52 1.26 -0.77
N TYR A 8 8.46 1.32 0.00
CA TYR A 8 7.16 1.51 -0.60
C TYR A 8 6.72 2.96 -0.48
N ASN A 9 5.87 3.35 -1.41
CA ASN A 9 5.30 4.68 -1.42
C ASN A 9 3.81 4.58 -1.68
N LEU A 10 3.06 5.47 -1.07
CA LEU A 10 1.64 5.55 -1.29
C LEU A 10 1.36 6.85 -2.02
N THR A 11 0.71 6.74 -3.14
CA THR A 11 0.33 7.92 -3.92
C THR A 11 -1.18 7.99 -3.98
N PHE A 12 -1.70 9.14 -3.63
CA PHE A 12 -3.15 9.35 -3.65
C PHE A 12 -3.51 10.18 -4.87
N ASN A 13 -4.38 9.66 -5.68
CA ASN A 13 -4.77 10.30 -6.91
C ASN A 13 -6.29 10.29 -6.99
N SER A 14 -6.91 11.41 -6.70
CA SER A 14 -8.36 11.52 -6.60
C SER A 14 -8.85 10.53 -5.54
N ASP A 15 -9.65 9.55 -5.94
CA ASP A 15 -10.16 8.56 -5.00
C ASP A 15 -9.36 7.28 -5.01
N ARG A 16 -8.28 7.25 -5.77
CA ARG A 16 -7.50 6.04 -5.91
C ARG A 16 -6.20 6.12 -5.16
N ILE A 17 -5.79 4.97 -4.68
CA ILE A 17 -4.54 4.85 -3.96
C ILE A 17 -3.65 3.92 -4.78
N ILE A 18 -2.42 4.33 -4.99
CA ILE A 18 -1.46 3.52 -5.73
C ILE A 18 -0.32 3.19 -4.79
N VAL A 19 -0.08 1.91 -4.60
CA VAL A 19 1.00 1.45 -3.74
C VAL A 19 2.16 1.03 -4.62
N ILE A 20 3.29 1.68 -4.42
CA ILE A 20 4.49 1.41 -5.21
C ILE A 20 5.57 0.87 -4.29
N ASP A 21 6.16 -0.24 -4.67
CA ASP A 21 7.23 -0.84 -3.90
C ASP A 21 8.41 -1.07 -4.81
N ASP A 22 9.54 -0.47 -4.46
CA ASP A 22 10.77 -0.63 -5.22
C ASP A 22 10.56 -0.26 -6.69
N GLY A 23 9.83 0.83 -6.92
CA GLY A 23 9.61 1.32 -8.26
C GLY A 23 8.55 0.59 -9.06
N HIS A 24 7.85 -0.33 -8.42
CA HIS A 24 6.81 -1.11 -9.10
C HIS A 24 5.47 -0.93 -8.43
N VAL A 25 4.43 -0.84 -9.24
CA VAL A 25 3.08 -0.73 -8.69
C VAL A 25 2.65 -2.14 -8.26
N ILE A 26 2.40 -2.30 -6.98
CA ILE A 26 2.00 -3.59 -6.45
C ILE A 26 0.53 -3.64 -6.09
N ALA A 27 -0.11 -2.48 -6.00
CA ALA A 27 -1.52 -2.45 -5.69
C ALA A 27 -2.09 -1.12 -6.14
N GLU A 28 -3.36 -1.13 -6.53
CA GLU A 28 -4.01 0.08 -6.98
C GLU A 28 -5.52 -0.08 -6.81
N GLY A 29 -6.16 0.97 -6.31
CA GLY A 29 -7.60 0.94 -6.13
C GLY A 29 -8.03 1.92 -5.07
N THR A 30 -9.31 1.89 -4.74
CA THR A 30 -9.83 2.76 -3.69
C THR A 30 -9.44 2.16 -2.35
N HIS A 31 -9.58 2.96 -1.31
CA HIS A 31 -9.28 2.49 0.03
C HIS A 31 -10.08 1.21 0.36
N ASP A 32 -11.37 1.25 0.06
CA ASP A 32 -12.21 0.09 0.35
C ASP A 32 -11.78 -1.14 -0.41
N GLU A 33 -11.42 -0.96 -1.66
CA GLU A 33 -10.97 -2.08 -2.48
C GLU A 33 -9.68 -2.68 -1.93
N LEU A 34 -8.76 -1.82 -1.59
CA LEU A 34 -7.47 -2.29 -1.10
C LEU A 34 -7.59 -2.94 0.27
N ILE A 35 -8.39 -2.36 1.13
CA ILE A 35 -8.53 -2.90 2.48
C ILE A 35 -9.16 -4.29 2.46
N ASN A 36 -10.01 -4.54 1.48
CA ASN A 36 -10.70 -5.82 1.37
C ASN A 36 -9.94 -6.86 0.56
N ASP A 37 -9.25 -6.42 -0.48
CA ASP A 37 -8.62 -7.34 -1.40
C ASP A 37 -7.12 -7.48 -1.24
N ASN A 38 -6.47 -6.48 -0.70
CA ASN A 38 -5.02 -6.49 -0.64
C ASN A 38 -4.52 -6.64 0.78
N GLU A 39 -3.93 -7.77 1.05
CA GLU A 39 -3.42 -8.07 2.38
C GLU A 39 -2.30 -7.13 2.77
N PHE A 40 -1.45 -6.81 1.83
CA PHE A 40 -0.34 -5.91 2.09
C PHE A 40 -0.84 -4.54 2.54
N TYR A 41 -1.79 -3.99 1.81
CA TYR A 41 -2.35 -2.70 2.16
C TYR A 41 -3.07 -2.74 3.48
N LYS A 42 -3.80 -3.81 3.72
CA LYS A 42 -4.53 -3.98 4.96
C LYS A 42 -3.58 -3.96 6.16
N ASN A 43 -2.50 -4.71 6.06
CA ASN A 43 -1.52 -4.75 7.14
C ASN A 43 -0.82 -3.41 7.30
N LEU A 44 -0.52 -2.78 6.19
CA LEU A 44 0.12 -1.49 6.19
C LEU A 44 -0.77 -0.46 6.88
N TYR A 45 -2.02 -0.46 6.53
CA TYR A 45 -2.96 0.48 7.10
C TYR A 45 -3.06 0.32 8.61
N HIS A 46 -3.16 -0.91 9.06
CA HIS A 46 -3.30 -1.17 10.50
C HIS A 46 -2.02 -0.89 11.27
N ASN A 47 -0.89 -1.09 10.66
CA ASN A 47 0.38 -0.93 11.36
C ASN A 47 1.03 0.43 11.18
N GLU A 48 0.88 1.01 10.02
CA GLU A 48 1.58 2.24 9.70
C GLU A 48 0.69 3.47 9.59
N LEU A 49 -0.46 3.30 8.95
CA LEU A 49 -1.33 4.43 8.65
C LEU A 49 -2.41 4.69 9.69
N LYS A 50 -2.66 3.73 10.50
CA LYS A 50 -3.72 3.81 11.48
C LYS A 50 -3.53 4.89 12.55
#